data_52b3a02ab3015bb32eb496f352a29d4f
#
_entry.id   52b3a02ab3015bb32eb496f352a29d4f
#
_cell.length_a   1.000
_cell.length_b   1.000
_cell.length_c   1.000
_cell.angle_alpha   90.00
_cell.angle_beta   90.00
_cell.angle_gamma   90.00
#
_symmetry.space_group_name_H-M   'P 1'
#
loop_
_entity.id
_entity.type
_entity.pdbx_description
1 polymer ?
#
loop_
_entity_poly.entity_id
_entity_poly.type
_entity_poly.pdbx_seq_one_letter_code
_entity_poly.pdbx_strand_id
1 'polypeptide(L)'
;MDPTSNLNIIEEIQKVYFPNEIIFNLIISFFYGLLISFVYKKTHKGMSYSQSFMITNIFLSVIVCMVIMIIGNSISRAFALVGALSIIRFRTVIKDTKDIVYIFWSLAAGMACGTGSYFLALASSILITIIAYILFKTNYGSIYKSEFILQFRYNKLDESEKEASYLKKLSEFCNTNNLLNSEPSGDKKSLKLTYDIVLKEDVDSNKFVLEISNCLGVSEASIVAAQNDIDY
;
A
#
# COMPACT_ATOMS: atom_id res chain seq x y z
N MET A 1 -16.89 44.47 36.73
CA MET A 1 -16.35 43.66 35.63
C MET A 1 -15.23 44.50 34.99
N ASP A 2 -13.97 44.17 35.31
CA ASP A 2 -12.85 44.98 34.83
C ASP A 2 -12.62 44.75 33.33
N PRO A 3 -12.61 45.81 32.52
CA PRO A 3 -12.38 45.69 31.07
C PRO A 3 -10.96 45.14 30.73
N THR A 4 -10.03 45.15 31.69
CA THR A 4 -8.67 44.65 31.56
C THR A 4 -8.59 43.11 31.55
N SER A 5 -9.59 42.40 32.16
CA SER A 5 -9.63 40.95 32.15
C SER A 5 -9.92 40.37 30.76
N ASN A 6 -10.69 41.08 29.94
CA ASN A 6 -11.01 40.68 28.58
C ASN A 6 -9.85 40.90 27.60
N LEU A 7 -8.98 41.87 27.85
CA LEU A 7 -7.79 42.12 27.04
C LEU A 7 -6.72 41.05 27.27
N ASN A 8 -6.56 40.60 28.51
CA ASN A 8 -5.62 39.49 28.83
C ASN A 8 -6.08 38.14 28.21
N ILE A 9 -7.38 37.89 28.09
CA ILE A 9 -7.93 36.71 27.43
C ILE A 9 -7.68 36.75 25.91
N ILE A 10 -7.67 37.93 25.30
CA ILE A 10 -7.43 38.09 23.86
C ILE A 10 -5.90 37.99 23.54
N GLU A 11 -5.04 38.47 24.44
CA GLU A 11 -3.58 38.33 24.29
C GLU A 11 -3.08 36.89 24.49
N GLU A 12 -3.74 36.09 25.34
CA GLU A 12 -3.43 34.68 25.56
C GLU A 12 -3.74 33.79 24.34
N ILE A 13 -4.40 34.31 23.31
CA ILE A 13 -4.87 33.57 22.13
C ILE A 13 -3.86 33.58 20.99
N GLN A 14 -2.86 34.44 20.96
CA GLN A 14 -1.84 34.44 19.92
C GLN A 14 -0.57 33.70 20.38
N LYS A 15 -0.46 32.43 20.06
CA LYS A 15 0.84 31.74 20.20
C LYS A 15 1.80 32.32 19.17
N VAL A 16 2.66 33.24 19.61
CA VAL A 16 3.74 33.77 18.81
C VAL A 16 4.90 32.78 18.88
N TYR A 17 5.21 32.15 17.75
CA TYR A 17 6.34 31.25 17.67
C TYR A 17 7.65 32.05 17.57
N PHE A 18 8.63 31.75 18.43
CA PHE A 18 9.97 32.29 18.28
C PHE A 18 10.68 31.67 17.05
N PRO A 19 11.56 32.40 16.37
CA PRO A 19 12.27 31.88 15.18
C PRO A 19 12.96 30.51 15.41
N ASN A 20 13.51 30.31 16.59
CA ASN A 20 14.14 29.05 16.97
C ASN A 20 13.13 27.89 17.07
N GLU A 21 11.92 28.15 17.58
CA GLU A 21 10.86 27.16 17.67
C GLU A 21 10.34 26.76 16.27
N ILE A 22 10.24 27.73 15.36
CA ILE A 22 9.83 27.46 13.98
C ILE A 22 10.81 26.50 13.31
N ILE A 23 12.10 26.81 13.38
CA ILE A 23 13.16 25.98 12.78
C ILE A 23 13.16 24.58 13.43
N PHE A 24 13.03 24.53 14.75
CA PHE A 24 12.99 23.27 15.50
C PHE A 24 11.81 22.39 15.10
N ASN A 25 10.61 22.95 15.01
CA ASN A 25 9.41 22.25 14.60
C ASN A 25 9.52 21.69 13.19
N LEU A 26 10.06 22.47 12.25
CA LEU A 26 10.26 22.04 10.87
C LEU A 26 11.29 20.90 10.77
N ILE A 27 12.39 20.99 11.52
CA ILE A 27 13.41 19.94 11.55
C ILE A 27 12.82 18.65 12.13
N ILE A 28 12.09 18.72 13.24
CA ILE A 28 11.45 17.55 13.84
C ILE A 28 10.43 16.94 12.87
N SER A 29 9.60 17.76 12.23
CA SER A 29 8.63 17.30 11.25
C SER A 29 9.30 16.60 10.05
N PHE A 30 10.43 17.11 9.60
CA PHE A 30 11.24 16.45 8.56
C PHE A 30 11.72 15.06 9.01
N PHE A 31 12.20 14.91 10.24
CA PHE A 31 12.61 13.60 10.76
C PHE A 31 11.43 12.62 10.87
N TYR A 32 10.24 13.08 11.27
CA TYR A 32 9.04 12.25 11.25
C TYR A 32 8.66 11.82 9.82
N GLY A 33 8.74 12.74 8.87
CA GLY A 33 8.52 12.42 7.46
C GLY A 33 9.50 11.36 6.94
N LEU A 34 10.79 11.45 7.31
CA LEU A 34 11.79 10.42 7.01
C LEU A 34 11.46 9.07 7.65
N LEU A 35 11.05 9.06 8.92
CA LEU A 35 10.65 7.85 9.64
C LEU A 35 9.48 7.17 8.93
N ILE A 36 8.42 7.92 8.61
CA ILE A 36 7.23 7.42 7.91
C ILE A 36 7.61 6.85 6.54
N SER A 37 8.43 7.57 5.79
CA SER A 37 8.93 7.15 4.48
C SER A 37 9.77 5.86 4.58
N PHE A 38 10.57 5.70 5.63
CA PHE A 38 11.34 4.49 5.88
C PHE A 38 10.47 3.29 6.26
N VAL A 39 9.44 3.50 7.09
CA VAL A 39 8.46 2.47 7.44
C VAL A 39 7.71 2.01 6.18
N TYR A 40 7.26 2.97 5.36
CA TYR A 40 6.64 2.68 4.07
C TYR A 40 7.53 1.78 3.20
N LYS A 41 8.81 2.14 3.05
CA LYS A 41 9.77 1.33 2.28
C LYS A 41 9.88 -0.11 2.78
N LYS A 42 9.84 -0.32 4.10
CA LYS A 42 9.96 -1.66 4.69
C LYS A 42 8.68 -2.49 4.62
N THR A 43 7.53 -1.84 4.68
CA THR A 43 6.23 -2.51 4.73
C THR A 43 5.57 -2.63 3.35
N HIS A 44 6.04 -1.87 2.36
CA HIS A 44 5.52 -1.96 1.00
C HIS A 44 6.30 -3.01 0.21
N LYS A 45 5.64 -4.14 -0.12
CA LYS A 45 6.17 -5.19 -1.00
C LYS A 45 5.34 -5.18 -2.28
N GLY A 46 5.98 -4.95 -3.43
CA GLY A 46 5.33 -5.06 -4.73
C GLY A 46 5.87 -4.06 -5.75
N MET A 47 5.42 -4.18 -7.00
CA MET A 47 5.81 -3.32 -8.11
C MET A 47 5.21 -1.90 -8.03
N SER A 48 4.27 -1.67 -7.11
CA SER A 48 3.65 -0.35 -6.86
C SER A 48 4.51 0.57 -5.98
N TYR A 49 5.70 0.14 -5.56
CA TYR A 49 6.65 1.01 -4.83
C TYR A 49 7.00 2.25 -5.64
N SER A 50 6.70 3.41 -5.10
CA SER A 50 6.99 4.69 -5.74
C SER A 50 7.97 5.52 -4.90
N GLN A 51 9.15 5.80 -5.47
CA GLN A 51 10.12 6.72 -4.86
C GLN A 51 9.51 8.12 -4.70
N SER A 52 8.72 8.58 -5.67
CA SER A 52 8.04 9.87 -5.62
C SER A 52 7.09 9.96 -4.42
N PHE A 53 6.40 8.88 -4.08
CA PHE A 53 5.50 8.84 -2.94
C PHE A 53 6.24 8.98 -1.61
N MET A 54 7.41 8.34 -1.47
CA MET A 54 8.26 8.50 -0.28
C MET A 54 8.66 9.97 -0.05
N ILE A 55 9.07 10.65 -1.12
CA ILE A 55 9.46 12.06 -1.09
C ILE A 55 8.24 12.93 -0.74
N THR A 56 7.08 12.59 -1.30
CA THR A 56 5.82 13.30 -1.01
C THR A 56 5.47 13.27 0.47
N ASN A 57 5.61 12.12 1.15
CA ASN A 57 5.32 12.00 2.58
C ASN A 57 6.22 12.91 3.44
N ILE A 58 7.50 13.07 3.05
CA ILE A 58 8.43 13.95 3.76
C ILE A 58 7.99 15.42 3.60
N PHE A 59 7.76 15.86 2.36
CA PHE A 59 7.31 17.23 2.11
C PHE A 59 5.96 17.52 2.75
N LEU A 60 5.02 16.56 2.72
CA LEU A 60 3.70 16.70 3.28
C LEU A 60 3.76 16.97 4.80
N SER A 61 4.59 16.22 5.53
CA SER A 61 4.78 16.43 6.96
C SER A 61 5.30 17.83 7.26
N VAL A 62 6.32 18.30 6.52
CA VAL A 62 6.91 19.64 6.73
C VAL A 62 5.93 20.75 6.35
N ILE A 63 5.22 20.61 5.22
CA ILE A 63 4.24 21.59 4.75
C ILE A 63 3.10 21.72 5.77
N VAL A 64 2.58 20.60 6.26
CA VAL A 64 1.48 20.63 7.25
C VAL A 64 1.95 21.24 8.58
N CYS A 65 3.16 20.94 9.02
CA CYS A 65 3.74 21.60 10.19
C CYS A 65 3.78 23.13 10.02
N MET A 66 4.26 23.60 8.87
CA MET A 66 4.27 25.02 8.55
C MET A 66 2.86 25.63 8.54
N VAL A 67 1.92 24.96 7.89
CA VAL A 67 0.51 25.40 7.80
C VAL A 67 -0.11 25.53 9.18
N ILE A 68 0.08 24.57 10.07
CA ILE A 68 -0.45 24.62 11.44
C ILE A 68 0.16 25.77 12.23
N MET A 69 1.47 26.03 12.07
CA MET A 69 2.09 27.20 12.71
C MET A 69 1.52 28.52 12.18
N ILE A 70 1.20 28.63 10.88
CA ILE A 70 0.57 29.81 10.28
C ILE A 70 -0.85 30.00 10.81
N ILE A 71 -1.63 28.92 10.91
CA ILE A 71 -2.99 28.97 11.47
C ILE A 71 -2.91 29.42 12.94
N GLY A 72 -1.98 28.87 13.72
CA GLY A 72 -1.88 29.12 15.16
C GLY A 72 -3.23 28.90 15.85
N ASN A 73 -3.66 29.85 16.67
CA ASN A 73 -4.94 29.79 17.36
C ASN A 73 -6.07 30.60 16.65
N SER A 74 -5.87 30.97 15.38
CA SER A 74 -6.85 31.80 14.65
C SER A 74 -7.82 30.95 13.86
N ILE A 75 -9.08 30.89 14.31
CA ILE A 75 -10.18 30.19 13.64
C ILE A 75 -10.40 30.74 12.22
N SER A 76 -10.31 32.07 12.07
CA SER A 76 -10.50 32.73 10.76
C SER A 76 -9.45 32.25 9.72
N ARG A 77 -8.18 32.11 10.13
CA ARG A 77 -7.11 31.57 9.25
C ARG A 77 -7.35 30.10 8.88
N ALA A 78 -7.85 29.29 9.83
CA ALA A 78 -8.22 27.93 9.57
C ALA A 78 -9.33 27.80 8.51
N PHE A 79 -10.39 28.58 8.63
CA PHE A 79 -11.48 28.59 7.64
C PHE A 79 -11.02 29.12 6.28
N ALA A 80 -10.18 30.16 6.25
CA ALA A 80 -9.63 30.70 5.01
C ALA A 80 -8.80 29.62 4.27
N LEU A 81 -8.00 28.82 5.00
CA LEU A 81 -7.22 27.73 4.42
C LEU A 81 -8.12 26.61 3.88
N VAL A 82 -9.13 26.18 4.64
CA VAL A 82 -10.09 25.16 4.19
C VAL A 82 -10.81 25.63 2.92
N GLY A 83 -11.23 26.91 2.87
CA GLY A 83 -11.82 27.52 1.69
C GLY A 83 -10.87 27.51 0.48
N ALA A 84 -9.61 27.84 0.67
CA ALA A 84 -8.60 27.81 -0.40
C ALA A 84 -8.34 26.37 -0.91
N LEU A 85 -8.25 25.39 0.00
CA LEU A 85 -8.06 23.98 -0.36
C LEU A 85 -9.26 23.37 -1.08
N SER A 86 -10.48 23.85 -0.83
CA SER A 86 -11.69 23.34 -1.48
C SER A 86 -11.74 23.61 -3.00
N ILE A 87 -10.96 24.58 -3.47
CA ILE A 87 -10.84 24.91 -4.91
C ILE A 87 -9.89 23.95 -5.62
N ILE A 88 -9.01 23.27 -4.87
CA ILE A 88 -8.00 22.37 -5.45
C ILE A 88 -8.66 21.03 -5.75
N ARG A 89 -8.74 20.69 -7.04
CA ARG A 89 -9.24 19.39 -7.51
C ARG A 89 -8.07 18.49 -7.91
N PHE A 90 -7.84 17.43 -7.12
CA PHE A 90 -6.90 16.39 -7.53
C PHE A 90 -7.52 15.51 -8.62
N ARG A 91 -6.79 15.30 -9.71
CA ARG A 91 -7.21 14.47 -10.84
C ARG A 91 -6.48 13.12 -10.90
N THR A 92 -5.55 12.89 -10.00
CA THR A 92 -4.74 11.66 -9.96
C THR A 92 -5.38 10.66 -8.99
N VAL A 93 -5.55 9.42 -9.46
CA VAL A 93 -6.01 8.31 -8.63
C VAL A 93 -4.83 7.79 -7.81
N ILE A 94 -5.02 7.60 -6.52
CA ILE A 94 -4.05 6.92 -5.65
C ILE A 94 -4.07 5.44 -6.03
N LYS A 95 -2.91 4.89 -6.40
CA LYS A 95 -2.81 3.52 -6.94
C LYS A 95 -3.07 2.44 -5.90
N ASP A 96 -2.68 2.66 -4.64
CA ASP A 96 -2.85 1.69 -3.56
C ASP A 96 -3.61 2.34 -2.41
N THR A 97 -4.65 1.66 -1.90
CA THR A 97 -5.43 2.14 -0.76
C THR A 97 -4.60 2.28 0.51
N LYS A 98 -3.53 1.49 0.65
CA LYS A 98 -2.58 1.58 1.77
C LYS A 98 -1.79 2.89 1.78
N ASP A 99 -1.55 3.49 0.62
CA ASP A 99 -0.85 4.77 0.51
C ASP A 99 -1.58 5.90 1.24
N ILE A 100 -2.92 5.85 1.27
CA ILE A 100 -3.75 6.81 1.98
C ILE A 100 -3.39 6.85 3.48
N VAL A 101 -3.13 5.69 4.08
CA VAL A 101 -2.77 5.61 5.51
C VAL A 101 -1.47 6.37 5.80
N TYR A 102 -0.47 6.24 4.94
CA TYR A 102 0.81 6.95 5.10
C TYR A 102 0.68 8.45 4.89
N ILE A 103 -0.20 8.88 3.96
CA ILE A 103 -0.54 10.29 3.78
C ILE A 103 -1.16 10.85 5.07
N PHE A 104 -2.19 10.20 5.61
CA PHE A 104 -2.81 10.65 6.85
C PHE A 104 -1.86 10.64 8.05
N TRP A 105 -0.97 9.67 8.11
CA TRP A 105 0.05 9.63 9.15
C TRP A 105 1.03 10.80 9.04
N SER A 106 1.47 11.13 7.82
CA SER A 106 2.34 12.30 7.56
C SER A 106 1.64 13.62 7.93
N LEU A 107 0.33 13.75 7.61
CA LEU A 107 -0.49 14.89 8.02
C LEU A 107 -0.55 15.00 9.54
N ALA A 108 -0.88 13.91 10.24
CA ALA A 108 -0.99 13.90 11.70
C ALA A 108 0.34 14.23 12.39
N ALA A 109 1.45 13.68 11.91
CA ALA A 109 2.78 13.98 12.42
C ALA A 109 3.15 15.46 12.22
N GLY A 110 2.88 16.00 11.03
CA GLY A 110 3.08 17.43 10.74
C GLY A 110 2.25 18.33 11.64
N MET A 111 0.97 18.00 11.85
CA MET A 111 0.09 18.75 12.76
C MET A 111 0.61 18.72 14.20
N ALA A 112 1.01 17.56 14.69
CA ALA A 112 1.51 17.42 16.06
C ALA A 112 2.81 18.21 16.27
N CYS A 113 3.71 18.21 15.28
CA CYS A 113 4.92 19.05 15.34
C CYS A 113 4.58 20.55 15.30
N GLY A 114 3.65 20.96 14.42
CA GLY A 114 3.23 22.35 14.29
C GLY A 114 2.58 22.93 15.54
N THR A 115 1.87 22.08 16.30
CA THR A 115 1.27 22.49 17.59
C THR A 115 2.26 22.41 18.76
N GLY A 116 3.45 21.85 18.58
CA GLY A 116 4.43 21.60 19.64
C GLY A 116 4.11 20.38 20.52
N SER A 117 3.21 19.51 20.07
CA SER A 117 2.79 18.30 20.79
C SER A 117 3.72 17.11 20.47
N TYR A 118 5.00 17.25 20.76
CA TYR A 118 6.04 16.28 20.39
C TYR A 118 5.85 14.90 21.01
N PHE A 119 5.37 14.85 22.26
CA PHE A 119 5.09 13.60 22.95
C PHE A 119 3.99 12.81 22.23
N LEU A 120 2.93 13.48 21.78
CA LEU A 120 1.85 12.87 21.01
C LEU A 120 2.38 12.33 19.68
N ALA A 121 3.19 13.13 18.97
CA ALA A 121 3.82 12.71 17.71
C ALA A 121 4.67 11.45 17.90
N LEU A 122 5.46 11.39 18.98
CA LEU A 122 6.34 10.25 19.27
C LEU A 122 5.52 9.00 19.63
N ALA A 123 4.59 9.12 20.56
CA ALA A 123 3.79 8.00 21.03
C ALA A 123 2.94 7.39 19.89
N SER A 124 2.27 8.24 19.11
CA SER A 124 1.46 7.80 17.95
C SER A 124 2.32 7.16 16.85
N SER A 125 3.49 7.74 16.56
CA SER A 125 4.37 7.19 15.53
C SER A 125 4.96 5.84 15.91
N ILE A 126 5.31 5.62 17.18
CA ILE A 126 5.75 4.31 17.66
C ILE A 126 4.63 3.29 17.53
N LEU A 127 3.42 3.64 18.00
CA LEU A 127 2.28 2.75 17.96
C LEU A 127 1.91 2.35 16.54
N ILE A 128 1.81 3.32 15.62
CA ILE A 128 1.49 3.05 14.21
C ILE A 128 2.59 2.20 13.55
N THR A 129 3.87 2.47 13.84
CA THR A 129 4.99 1.67 13.32
C THR A 129 4.88 0.21 13.77
N ILE A 130 4.57 -0.03 15.04
CA ILE A 130 4.40 -1.39 15.58
C ILE A 130 3.23 -2.10 14.89
N ILE A 131 2.07 -1.43 14.78
CA ILE A 131 0.89 -1.99 14.12
C ILE A 131 1.21 -2.32 12.65
N ALA A 132 1.81 -1.39 11.91
CA ALA A 132 2.18 -1.58 10.52
C ALA A 132 3.13 -2.78 10.34
N TYR A 133 4.12 -2.91 11.23
CA TYR A 133 5.08 -4.01 11.20
C TYR A 133 4.42 -5.36 11.51
N ILE A 134 3.52 -5.43 12.50
CA ILE A 134 2.78 -6.65 12.86
C ILE A 134 1.89 -7.10 11.69
N LEU A 135 1.08 -6.18 11.14
CA LEU A 135 0.20 -6.46 10.01
C LEU A 135 0.98 -6.92 8.77
N PHE A 136 2.13 -6.32 8.53
CA PHE A 136 3.02 -6.72 7.45
C PHE A 136 3.60 -8.13 7.66
N LYS A 137 4.08 -8.44 8.88
CA LYS A 137 4.67 -9.74 9.20
C LYS A 137 3.64 -10.87 9.18
N THR A 138 2.41 -10.61 9.62
CA THR A 138 1.32 -11.61 9.64
C THR A 138 0.65 -11.78 8.28
N ASN A 139 1.03 -10.99 7.24
CA ASN A 139 0.33 -10.94 5.95
C ASN A 139 -1.20 -10.85 6.13
N TYR A 140 -1.65 -10.05 7.12
CA TYR A 140 -3.06 -9.92 7.44
C TYR A 140 -3.87 -9.40 6.25
N GLY A 141 -4.97 -10.10 5.92
CA GLY A 141 -5.82 -9.74 4.78
C GLY A 141 -5.39 -10.32 3.43
N SER A 142 -4.26 -11.02 3.36
CA SER A 142 -3.85 -11.74 2.15
C SER A 142 -4.62 -13.05 2.05
N ILE A 143 -5.80 -13.01 1.44
CA ILE A 143 -6.64 -14.22 1.28
C ILE A 143 -6.08 -15.14 0.20
N TYR A 144 -5.40 -14.61 -0.81
CA TYR A 144 -4.72 -15.38 -1.86
C TYR A 144 -3.47 -14.64 -2.34
N LYS A 145 -2.29 -15.21 -2.13
CA LYS A 145 -1.11 -14.85 -2.89
C LYS A 145 -1.14 -15.67 -4.18
N SER A 146 -1.76 -15.16 -5.22
CA SER A 146 -1.49 -15.59 -6.59
C SER A 146 -0.03 -15.28 -6.88
N GLU A 147 0.83 -16.28 -6.89
CA GLU A 147 2.24 -16.08 -7.24
C GLU A 147 2.43 -16.17 -8.74
N PHE A 148 1.66 -17.05 -9.37
CA PHE A 148 1.80 -17.33 -10.80
C PHE A 148 0.47 -17.65 -11.45
N ILE A 149 0.33 -17.21 -12.70
CA ILE A 149 -0.73 -17.64 -13.62
C ILE A 149 -0.15 -18.68 -14.55
N LEU A 150 -0.64 -19.90 -14.45
CA LEU A 150 -0.31 -20.99 -15.36
C LEU A 150 -1.33 -21.04 -16.49
N GLN A 151 -0.88 -20.98 -17.73
CA GLN A 151 -1.71 -21.15 -18.93
C GLN A 151 -1.18 -22.31 -19.74
N PHE A 152 -2.07 -23.18 -20.20
CA PHE A 152 -1.73 -24.26 -21.12
C PHE A 152 -2.93 -24.69 -21.93
N ARG A 153 -2.69 -25.36 -23.05
CA ARG A 153 -3.72 -26.04 -23.83
C ARG A 153 -3.78 -27.51 -23.45
N TYR A 154 -4.98 -27.98 -23.16
CA TYR A 154 -5.24 -29.39 -22.85
C TYR A 154 -6.11 -30.01 -23.95
N ASN A 155 -5.59 -31.06 -24.59
CA ASN A 155 -6.30 -31.85 -25.56
C ASN A 155 -6.76 -33.16 -24.91
N LYS A 156 -8.05 -33.37 -24.77
CA LYS A 156 -8.61 -34.58 -24.18
C LYS A 156 -8.46 -35.71 -25.19
N LEU A 157 -7.43 -36.52 -25.05
CA LEU A 157 -7.05 -37.54 -26.02
C LEU A 157 -7.84 -38.84 -25.93
N ASP A 158 -8.46 -39.19 -24.76
CA ASP A 158 -9.32 -40.37 -24.60
C ASP A 158 -10.10 -40.34 -23.29
N GLU A 159 -11.30 -40.95 -23.29
CA GLU A 159 -12.18 -41.05 -22.10
C GLU A 159 -11.73 -42.07 -21.05
N SER A 160 -10.60 -42.77 -21.26
CA SER A 160 -10.17 -43.86 -20.41
C SER A 160 -9.36 -43.46 -19.16
N GLU A 161 -8.81 -42.26 -19.08
CA GLU A 161 -8.16 -41.77 -17.87
C GLU A 161 -9.14 -40.99 -17.00
N LYS A 162 -9.48 -41.55 -15.84
CA LYS A 162 -10.42 -40.98 -14.87
C LYS A 162 -9.99 -39.64 -14.28
N GLU A 163 -8.71 -39.29 -14.35
CA GLU A 163 -8.15 -38.03 -13.91
C GLU A 163 -7.09 -37.53 -14.87
N ALA A 164 -7.18 -36.28 -15.28
CA ALA A 164 -6.19 -35.68 -16.17
C ALA A 164 -4.80 -35.65 -15.47
N SER A 165 -3.79 -36.13 -16.16
CA SER A 165 -2.42 -36.28 -15.66
C SER A 165 -1.86 -34.98 -15.05
N TYR A 166 -2.25 -33.81 -15.59
CA TYR A 166 -1.82 -32.50 -15.08
C TYR A 166 -2.38 -32.17 -13.68
N LEU A 167 -3.58 -32.69 -13.31
CA LEU A 167 -4.18 -32.42 -11.99
C LEU A 167 -3.34 -33.05 -10.87
N LYS A 168 -2.76 -34.22 -11.09
CA LYS A 168 -1.83 -34.85 -10.13
C LYS A 168 -0.59 -34.00 -9.93
N LYS A 169 -0.01 -33.51 -11.02
CA LYS A 169 1.17 -32.64 -10.97
C LYS A 169 0.86 -31.31 -10.29
N LEU A 170 -0.30 -30.70 -10.56
CA LEU A 170 -0.73 -29.49 -9.84
C LEU A 170 -0.82 -29.72 -8.33
N SER A 171 -1.40 -30.82 -7.87
CA SER A 171 -1.50 -31.13 -6.43
C SER A 171 -0.14 -31.47 -5.79
N GLU A 172 0.81 -32.01 -6.56
CA GLU A 172 2.15 -32.34 -6.09
C GLU A 172 3.02 -31.08 -5.89
N PHE A 173 3.00 -30.15 -6.84
CA PHE A 173 3.90 -28.99 -6.89
C PHE A 173 3.29 -27.70 -6.32
N CYS A 174 1.97 -27.59 -6.27
CA CYS A 174 1.28 -26.38 -5.82
C CYS A 174 0.68 -26.55 -4.42
N ASN A 175 0.71 -25.48 -3.63
CA ASN A 175 -0.06 -25.37 -2.39
C ASN A 175 -1.54 -25.05 -2.66
N THR A 176 -1.78 -24.25 -3.70
CA THR A 176 -3.12 -23.85 -4.13
C THR A 176 -3.18 -23.82 -5.65
N ASN A 177 -4.28 -24.31 -6.23
CA ASN A 177 -4.52 -24.33 -7.66
C ASN A 177 -5.98 -24.01 -7.92
N ASN A 178 -6.28 -22.80 -8.34
CA ASN A 178 -7.64 -22.37 -8.67
C ASN A 178 -7.77 -22.20 -10.18
N LEU A 179 -8.77 -22.84 -10.77
CA LEU A 179 -9.11 -22.63 -12.18
C LEU A 179 -9.77 -21.26 -12.33
N LEU A 180 -9.10 -20.34 -13.03
CA LEU A 180 -9.62 -19.00 -13.30
C LEU A 180 -10.48 -18.99 -14.56
N ASN A 181 -10.03 -19.66 -15.62
CA ASN A 181 -10.69 -19.63 -16.91
C ASN A 181 -10.51 -20.94 -17.67
N SER A 182 -11.53 -21.31 -18.45
CA SER A 182 -11.52 -22.44 -19.36
C SER A 182 -12.19 -22.04 -20.66
N GLU A 183 -11.42 -21.89 -21.73
CA GLU A 183 -11.92 -21.47 -23.04
C GLU A 183 -11.67 -22.59 -24.07
N PRO A 184 -12.67 -22.92 -24.92
CA PRO A 184 -12.42 -23.80 -26.04
C PRO A 184 -11.49 -23.13 -27.05
N SER A 185 -10.44 -23.86 -27.46
CA SER A 185 -9.55 -23.39 -28.53
C SER A 185 -10.30 -23.41 -29.87
N GLY A 186 -9.85 -22.59 -30.85
CA GLY A 186 -10.47 -22.46 -32.16
C GLY A 186 -10.77 -23.79 -32.88
N ASP A 187 -10.00 -24.85 -32.59
CA ASP A 187 -10.16 -26.18 -33.15
C ASP A 187 -11.30 -27.02 -32.49
N LYS A 188 -11.94 -26.49 -31.44
CA LYS A 188 -12.97 -27.17 -30.62
C LYS A 188 -12.55 -28.51 -30.02
N LYS A 189 -11.30 -28.95 -30.23
CA LYS A 189 -10.74 -30.22 -29.72
C LYS A 189 -9.87 -30.03 -28.48
N SER A 190 -9.41 -28.82 -28.21
CA SER A 190 -8.58 -28.49 -27.05
C SER A 190 -9.19 -27.37 -26.22
N LEU A 191 -8.89 -27.37 -24.92
CA LEU A 191 -9.30 -26.34 -23.96
C LEU A 191 -8.06 -25.53 -23.59
N LYS A 192 -8.15 -24.20 -23.64
CA LYS A 192 -7.16 -23.33 -23.04
C LYS A 192 -7.55 -23.14 -21.56
N LEU A 193 -6.71 -23.62 -20.68
CA LEU A 193 -6.91 -23.58 -19.22
C LEU A 193 -5.98 -22.54 -18.61
N THR A 194 -6.54 -21.73 -17.73
CA THR A 194 -5.80 -20.73 -16.96
C THR A 194 -6.00 -21.01 -15.48
N TYR A 195 -4.94 -21.33 -14.78
CA TYR A 195 -4.94 -21.59 -13.35
C TYR A 195 -4.18 -20.49 -12.61
N ASP A 196 -4.72 -20.09 -11.46
CA ASP A 196 -4.01 -19.36 -10.44
C ASP A 196 -3.34 -20.36 -9.51
N ILE A 197 -2.02 -20.28 -9.40
CA ILE A 197 -1.23 -21.24 -8.65
C ILE A 197 -0.29 -20.57 -7.65
N VAL A 198 -0.13 -21.23 -6.51
CA VAL A 198 0.91 -20.92 -5.52
C VAL A 198 1.83 -22.14 -5.45
N LEU A 199 3.07 -21.98 -5.85
CA LEU A 199 4.07 -23.05 -5.79
C LEU A 199 4.50 -23.32 -4.33
N LYS A 200 4.95 -24.54 -4.05
CA LYS A 200 5.63 -24.88 -2.79
C LYS A 200 6.99 -24.20 -2.71
N GLU A 201 7.48 -23.88 -1.51
CA GLU A 201 8.70 -23.09 -1.28
C GLU A 201 9.97 -23.68 -1.94
N ASP A 202 10.02 -24.98 -2.16
CA ASP A 202 11.18 -25.67 -2.73
C ASP A 202 11.09 -25.94 -4.25
N VAL A 203 10.08 -25.40 -4.93
CA VAL A 203 9.82 -25.69 -6.36
C VAL A 203 10.28 -24.54 -7.24
N ASP A 204 11.21 -24.84 -8.16
CA ASP A 204 11.59 -23.91 -9.22
C ASP A 204 10.48 -23.84 -10.29
N SER A 205 10.02 -22.61 -10.60
CA SER A 205 8.98 -22.34 -11.59
C SER A 205 9.31 -22.89 -12.98
N ASN A 206 10.58 -22.83 -13.40
CA ASN A 206 11.00 -23.36 -14.69
C ASN A 206 10.89 -24.89 -14.75
N LYS A 207 11.29 -25.56 -13.67
CA LYS A 207 11.18 -27.02 -13.56
C LYS A 207 9.73 -27.46 -13.57
N PHE A 208 8.87 -26.72 -12.86
CA PHE A 208 7.43 -26.97 -12.83
C PHE A 208 6.77 -26.87 -14.22
N VAL A 209 7.09 -25.84 -15.00
CA VAL A 209 6.55 -25.67 -16.37
C VAL A 209 6.95 -26.85 -17.27
N LEU A 210 8.20 -27.32 -17.17
CA LEU A 210 8.69 -28.47 -17.93
C LEU A 210 7.94 -29.75 -17.53
N GLU A 211 7.70 -29.98 -16.24
CA GLU A 211 6.92 -31.14 -15.76
C GLU A 211 5.47 -31.11 -16.25
N ILE A 212 4.83 -29.94 -16.25
CA ILE A 212 3.47 -29.76 -16.80
C ILE A 212 3.47 -29.96 -18.32
N SER A 213 4.46 -29.43 -19.05
CA SER A 213 4.57 -29.60 -20.50
C SER A 213 4.75 -31.06 -20.93
N ASN A 214 5.34 -31.89 -20.08
CA ASN A 214 5.53 -33.32 -20.33
C ASN A 214 4.28 -34.17 -20.03
N CYS A 215 3.20 -33.58 -19.49
CA CYS A 215 1.96 -34.31 -19.26
C CYS A 215 1.24 -34.61 -20.55
N LEU A 216 0.63 -35.79 -20.63
CA LEU A 216 -0.12 -36.24 -21.81
C LEU A 216 -1.28 -35.27 -22.10
N GLY A 217 -1.36 -34.81 -23.34
CA GLY A 217 -2.40 -33.90 -23.81
C GLY A 217 -2.17 -32.42 -23.49
N VAL A 218 -1.08 -32.08 -22.83
CA VAL A 218 -0.71 -30.68 -22.54
C VAL A 218 0.18 -30.13 -23.64
N SER A 219 -0.11 -28.93 -24.10
CA SER A 219 0.70 -28.18 -25.07
C SER A 219 0.70 -26.70 -24.71
N GLU A 220 1.72 -25.96 -25.16
CA GLU A 220 1.86 -24.51 -24.96
C GLU A 220 1.77 -24.08 -23.49
N ALA A 221 2.39 -24.83 -22.57
CA ALA A 221 2.41 -24.45 -21.17
C ALA A 221 3.32 -23.23 -20.95
N SER A 222 2.79 -22.23 -20.29
CA SER A 222 3.48 -21.01 -19.91
C SER A 222 3.09 -20.58 -18.51
N ILE A 223 4.03 -19.99 -17.79
CA ILE A 223 3.82 -19.43 -16.47
C ILE A 223 4.15 -17.93 -16.52
N VAL A 224 3.27 -17.14 -15.96
CA VAL A 224 3.45 -15.70 -15.85
C VAL A 224 3.34 -15.34 -14.39
N ALA A 225 4.28 -14.55 -13.86
CA ALA A 225 4.13 -14.03 -12.50
C ALA A 225 2.86 -13.20 -12.43
N ALA A 226 1.97 -13.55 -11.49
CA ALA A 226 0.76 -12.79 -11.28
C ALA A 226 1.15 -11.42 -10.74
N GLN A 227 0.98 -10.40 -11.57
CA GLN A 227 1.12 -9.02 -11.14
C GLN A 227 -0.13 -8.73 -10.32
N ASN A 228 0.03 -8.61 -8.99
CA ASN A 228 -1.07 -8.28 -8.07
C ASN A 228 -1.53 -6.82 -8.26
N ASP A 229 -2.01 -6.48 -9.45
CA ASP A 229 -2.64 -5.20 -9.80
C ASP A 229 -4.08 -5.43 -10.32
N ILE A 230 -4.81 -6.31 -9.66
CA ILE A 230 -6.27 -6.39 -9.88
C ILE A 230 -6.94 -5.94 -8.57
N ASP A 231 -6.91 -4.65 -8.34
CA ASP A 231 -7.93 -3.98 -7.53
C ASP A 231 -9.12 -3.69 -8.46
N TYR A 232 -10.23 -4.40 -8.21
CA TYR A 232 -11.53 -4.11 -8.80
C TYR A 232 -12.13 -2.83 -8.20
#